data_1a3315644c092c77b58975693d7cf906
#
_entry.id   1a3315644c092c77b58975693d7cf906
#
_cell.length_a   1.000
_cell.length_b   1.000
_cell.length_c   1.000
_cell.angle_alpha   90.00
_cell.angle_beta   90.00
_cell.angle_gamma   90.00
#
_symmetry.space_group_name_H-M   'P 1'
#
loop_
_entity.id
_entity.type
_entity.pdbx_description
1 polymer ?
#
loop_
_entity_poly.entity_id
_entity_poly.type
_entity_poly.pdbx_seq_one_letter_code
_entity_poly.pdbx_strand_id
1 'polypeptide(L)'
;MDASLYWLFRMIVGGEDPLYIARRLVRMASEDIGMADPHALPLAVAAYQACHFLGYPECDVHLAQTVVYLAQAPKSNHLDAVAQTLRAVIQRTGTLPVPLHIRNAPTRLMADLGYGAGYKYTPDWVAAGLDPSQTYLPDALLGAHFWKGPGSSNSAASSSSSSGASSASKTVVVVKPSPPSPTKS
;
A
#
# COMPACT_ATOMS: atom_id res chain seq x y z
N MET A 1 -14.64 -17.81 -14.84
CA MET A 1 -13.65 -18.88 -14.70
C MET A 1 -13.13 -19.34 -16.07
N ASP A 2 -13.98 -19.87 -16.90
CA ASP A 2 -13.61 -20.45 -18.20
C ASP A 2 -12.86 -19.48 -19.12
N ALA A 3 -13.27 -18.23 -19.18
CA ALA A 3 -12.58 -17.22 -19.97
C ALA A 3 -11.13 -16.98 -19.49
N SER A 4 -10.90 -16.96 -18.17
CA SER A 4 -9.56 -16.76 -17.61
C SER A 4 -8.62 -17.91 -17.96
N LEU A 5 -9.11 -19.16 -17.86
CA LEU A 5 -8.37 -20.35 -18.27
C LEU A 5 -8.13 -20.37 -19.78
N TYR A 6 -9.16 -20.06 -20.59
CA TYR A 6 -9.02 -19.99 -22.03
C TYR A 6 -7.91 -19.01 -22.46
N TRP A 7 -7.90 -17.81 -21.91
CA TRP A 7 -6.89 -16.83 -22.26
C TRP A 7 -5.50 -17.19 -21.77
N LEU A 8 -5.37 -17.84 -20.58
CA LEU A 8 -4.11 -18.38 -20.12
C LEU A 8 -3.54 -19.36 -21.15
N PHE A 9 -4.30 -20.40 -21.51
CA PHE A 9 -3.84 -21.41 -22.46
C PHE A 9 -3.65 -20.84 -23.86
N ARG A 10 -4.43 -19.82 -24.25
CA ARG A 10 -4.24 -19.12 -25.52
C ARG A 10 -2.89 -18.40 -25.58
N MET A 11 -2.43 -17.82 -24.47
CA MET A 11 -1.09 -17.22 -24.37
C MET A 11 -0.01 -18.28 -24.45
N ILE A 12 -0.14 -19.37 -23.67
CA ILE A 12 0.84 -20.46 -23.64
C ILE A 12 1.00 -21.10 -25.02
N VAL A 13 -0.11 -21.49 -25.66
CA VAL A 13 -0.11 -22.09 -27.00
C VAL A 13 0.39 -21.08 -28.06
N GLY A 14 0.20 -19.78 -27.82
CA GLY A 14 0.72 -18.70 -28.66
C GLY A 14 2.23 -18.49 -28.52
N GLY A 15 2.91 -19.21 -27.61
CA GLY A 15 4.36 -19.15 -27.42
C GLY A 15 4.81 -18.08 -26.41
N GLU A 16 3.89 -17.57 -25.57
CA GLU A 16 4.30 -16.66 -24.50
C GLU A 16 5.11 -17.39 -23.43
N ASP A 17 6.15 -16.72 -22.91
CA ASP A 17 6.99 -17.26 -21.85
C ASP A 17 6.19 -17.50 -20.57
N PRO A 18 6.15 -18.75 -20.05
CA PRO A 18 5.47 -19.06 -18.78
C PRO A 18 5.93 -18.21 -17.60
N LEU A 19 7.22 -17.84 -17.54
CA LEU A 19 7.75 -16.98 -16.48
C LEU A 19 7.23 -15.53 -16.62
N TYR A 20 7.02 -15.05 -17.84
CA TYR A 20 6.38 -13.77 -18.07
C TYR A 20 4.92 -13.78 -17.56
N ILE A 21 4.15 -14.83 -17.89
CA ILE A 21 2.78 -15.00 -17.41
C ILE A 21 2.78 -15.04 -15.87
N ALA A 22 3.62 -15.89 -15.26
CA ALA A 22 3.72 -16.02 -13.81
C ALA A 22 4.05 -14.66 -13.13
N ARG A 23 4.99 -13.89 -13.69
CA ARG A 23 5.34 -12.55 -13.21
C ARG A 23 4.12 -11.60 -13.23
N ARG A 24 3.28 -11.69 -14.26
CA ARG A 24 2.04 -10.89 -14.34
C ARG A 24 1.05 -11.30 -13.25
N LEU A 25 0.92 -12.58 -12.97
CA LEU A 25 0.06 -13.09 -11.90
C LEU A 25 0.54 -12.62 -10.51
N VAL A 26 1.86 -12.61 -10.25
CA VAL A 26 2.43 -12.04 -9.02
C VAL A 26 2.06 -10.56 -8.87
N ARG A 27 2.15 -9.78 -9.94
CA ARG A 27 1.74 -8.37 -9.93
C ARG A 27 0.26 -8.22 -9.63
N MET A 28 -0.61 -8.96 -10.32
CA MET A 28 -2.07 -8.94 -10.12
C MET A 28 -2.48 -9.33 -8.71
N ALA A 29 -1.79 -10.28 -8.09
CA ALA A 29 -2.06 -10.71 -6.71
C ALA A 29 -1.96 -9.55 -5.71
N SER A 30 -1.04 -8.61 -5.91
CA SER A 30 -0.89 -7.44 -5.02
C SER A 30 -1.73 -6.24 -5.47
N GLU A 31 -1.87 -6.02 -6.79
CA GLU A 31 -2.52 -4.85 -7.37
C GLU A 31 -4.04 -4.95 -7.33
N ASP A 32 -4.60 -6.13 -7.68
CA ASP A 32 -6.05 -6.33 -7.84
C ASP A 32 -6.70 -7.06 -6.67
N ILE A 33 -5.92 -7.70 -5.79
CA ILE A 33 -6.40 -8.45 -4.63
C ILE A 33 -5.83 -7.87 -3.35
N GLY A 34 -4.50 -7.79 -3.24
CA GLY A 34 -3.81 -7.17 -2.12
C GLY A 34 -4.25 -7.73 -0.77
N MET A 35 -4.63 -6.85 0.14
CA MET A 35 -5.04 -7.23 1.50
C MET A 35 -6.48 -7.76 1.60
N ALA A 36 -7.23 -7.84 0.50
CA ALA A 36 -8.53 -8.52 0.50
C ALA A 36 -8.38 -10.04 0.64
N ASP A 37 -7.26 -10.58 0.12
CA ASP A 37 -6.84 -11.96 0.35
C ASP A 37 -5.31 -12.07 0.39
N PRO A 38 -4.70 -12.09 1.60
CA PRO A 38 -3.24 -12.15 1.75
C PRO A 38 -2.57 -13.41 1.18
N HIS A 39 -3.32 -14.48 0.92
CA HIS A 39 -2.78 -15.72 0.36
C HIS A 39 -2.52 -15.64 -1.15
N ALA A 40 -3.09 -14.65 -1.83
CA ALA A 40 -2.95 -14.48 -3.27
C ALA A 40 -1.48 -14.31 -3.70
N LEU A 41 -0.73 -13.47 -3.00
CA LEU A 41 0.67 -13.20 -3.32
C LEU A 41 1.60 -14.42 -3.08
N PRO A 42 1.59 -15.09 -1.92
CA PRO A 42 2.36 -16.32 -1.72
C PRO A 42 2.06 -17.40 -2.76
N LEU A 43 0.80 -17.62 -3.12
CA LEU A 43 0.42 -18.58 -4.13
C LEU A 43 0.99 -18.23 -5.52
N ALA A 44 0.88 -16.97 -5.92
CA ALA A 44 1.43 -16.52 -7.20
C ALA A 44 2.96 -16.61 -7.25
N VAL A 45 3.66 -16.33 -6.12
CA VAL A 45 5.11 -16.52 -6.02
C VAL A 45 5.49 -17.99 -6.09
N ALA A 46 4.75 -18.88 -5.41
CA ALA A 46 4.97 -20.33 -5.51
C ALA A 46 4.79 -20.84 -6.95
N ALA A 47 3.78 -20.34 -7.67
CA ALA A 47 3.58 -20.69 -9.07
C ALA A 47 4.74 -20.20 -9.96
N TYR A 48 5.26 -18.98 -9.72
CA TYR A 48 6.45 -18.49 -10.42
C TYR A 48 7.65 -19.41 -10.21
N GLN A 49 7.89 -19.83 -8.96
CA GLN A 49 8.97 -20.76 -8.62
C GLN A 49 8.77 -22.12 -9.27
N ALA A 50 7.55 -22.65 -9.28
CA ALA A 50 7.23 -23.90 -9.94
C ALA A 50 7.50 -23.84 -11.46
N CYS A 51 7.11 -22.73 -12.12
CA CYS A 51 7.42 -22.50 -13.53
C CYS A 51 8.94 -22.44 -13.78
N HIS A 52 9.70 -21.84 -12.87
CA HIS A 52 11.15 -21.77 -12.99
C HIS A 52 11.83 -23.14 -12.82
N PHE A 53 11.32 -24.00 -11.93
CA PHE A 53 11.90 -25.31 -11.65
C PHE A 53 11.54 -26.37 -12.71
N LEU A 54 10.28 -26.36 -13.16
CA LEU A 54 9.74 -27.40 -14.02
C LEU A 54 9.84 -27.03 -15.51
N GLY A 55 9.60 -25.77 -15.85
CA GLY A 55 9.50 -25.34 -17.24
C GLY A 55 8.22 -25.83 -17.92
N TYR A 56 8.08 -25.45 -19.19
CA TYR A 56 6.97 -25.89 -20.04
C TYR A 56 7.28 -27.31 -20.61
N PRO A 57 6.28 -28.22 -20.73
CA PRO A 57 4.84 -27.99 -20.50
C PRO A 57 4.37 -28.19 -19.05
N GLU A 58 5.16 -28.73 -18.17
CA GLU A 58 4.74 -29.22 -16.84
C GLU A 58 4.22 -28.08 -15.93
N CYS A 59 4.68 -26.83 -16.15
CA CYS A 59 4.27 -25.69 -15.33
C CYS A 59 2.87 -25.13 -15.66
N ASP A 60 2.21 -25.55 -16.72
CA ASP A 60 0.93 -25.01 -17.18
C ASP A 60 -0.19 -25.19 -16.15
N VAL A 61 -0.21 -26.35 -15.46
CA VAL A 61 -1.18 -26.65 -14.40
C VAL A 61 -1.01 -25.72 -13.19
N HIS A 62 0.21 -25.35 -12.84
CA HIS A 62 0.50 -24.42 -11.75
C HIS A 62 0.02 -23.01 -12.07
N LEU A 63 0.20 -22.57 -13.31
CA LEU A 63 -0.36 -21.32 -13.81
C LEU A 63 -1.89 -21.37 -13.81
N ALA A 64 -2.49 -22.47 -14.26
CA ALA A 64 -3.95 -22.65 -14.27
C ALA A 64 -4.53 -22.59 -12.85
N GLN A 65 -3.92 -23.28 -11.88
CA GLN A 65 -4.31 -23.22 -10.47
C GLN A 65 -4.30 -21.78 -9.95
N THR A 66 -3.24 -21.05 -10.24
CA THR A 66 -3.08 -19.65 -9.79
C THR A 66 -4.12 -18.73 -10.44
N VAL A 67 -4.34 -18.87 -11.74
CA VAL A 67 -5.37 -18.09 -12.45
C VAL A 67 -6.76 -18.34 -11.88
N VAL A 68 -7.11 -19.60 -11.59
CA VAL A 68 -8.39 -19.96 -10.96
C VAL A 68 -8.53 -19.30 -9.60
N TYR A 69 -7.51 -19.40 -8.76
CA TYR A 69 -7.50 -18.79 -7.44
C TYR A 69 -7.68 -17.27 -7.52
N LEU A 70 -6.82 -16.60 -8.30
CA LEU A 70 -6.88 -15.14 -8.44
C LEU A 70 -8.20 -14.67 -9.06
N ALA A 71 -8.80 -15.44 -9.97
CA ALA A 71 -10.09 -15.09 -10.56
C ALA A 71 -11.24 -15.13 -9.54
N GLN A 72 -11.19 -16.03 -8.56
CA GLN A 72 -12.21 -16.20 -7.52
C GLN A 72 -11.99 -15.30 -6.30
N ALA A 73 -10.74 -14.90 -6.03
CA ALA A 73 -10.40 -14.10 -4.86
C ALA A 73 -11.16 -12.76 -4.84
N PRO A 74 -11.51 -12.25 -3.65
CA PRO A 74 -12.09 -10.92 -3.51
C PRO A 74 -11.14 -9.86 -4.07
N LYS A 75 -11.69 -8.86 -4.77
CA LYS A 75 -10.88 -7.83 -5.44
C LYS A 75 -10.74 -6.57 -4.61
N SER A 76 -9.51 -6.00 -4.60
CA SER A 76 -9.24 -4.71 -3.99
C SER A 76 -7.98 -4.09 -4.62
N ASN A 77 -8.14 -2.95 -5.27
CA ASN A 77 -7.04 -2.14 -5.79
C ASN A 77 -6.56 -1.07 -4.79
N HIS A 78 -6.94 -1.21 -3.54
CA HIS A 78 -6.70 -0.17 -2.52
C HIS A 78 -5.20 0.10 -2.30
N LEU A 79 -4.35 -0.93 -2.31
CA LEU A 79 -2.90 -0.76 -2.17
C LEU A 79 -2.30 0.05 -3.31
N ASP A 80 -2.72 -0.21 -4.55
CA ASP A 80 -2.24 0.56 -5.71
C ASP A 80 -2.69 2.01 -5.65
N ALA A 81 -3.95 2.28 -5.30
CA ALA A 81 -4.48 3.62 -5.11
C ALA A 81 -3.73 4.40 -4.00
N VAL A 82 -3.43 3.76 -2.88
CA VAL A 82 -2.63 4.34 -1.79
C VAL A 82 -1.21 4.64 -2.27
N ALA A 83 -0.57 3.71 -2.99
CA ALA A 83 0.78 3.91 -3.51
C ALA A 83 0.84 5.08 -4.50
N GLN A 84 -0.15 5.23 -5.38
CA GLN A 84 -0.24 6.37 -6.30
C GLN A 84 -0.42 7.69 -5.54
N THR A 85 -1.30 7.72 -4.54
CA THR A 85 -1.53 8.88 -3.69
C THR A 85 -0.26 9.30 -2.95
N LEU A 86 0.44 8.34 -2.34
CA LEU A 86 1.69 8.62 -1.61
C LEU A 86 2.79 9.15 -2.53
N ARG A 87 2.95 8.58 -3.74
CA ARG A 87 3.90 9.10 -4.74
C ARG A 87 3.60 10.56 -5.10
N ALA A 88 2.32 10.90 -5.34
CA ALA A 88 1.91 12.25 -5.65
C ALA A 88 2.15 13.21 -4.48
N VAL A 89 1.90 12.79 -3.24
CA VAL A 89 2.21 13.59 -2.04
C VAL A 89 3.70 13.83 -1.93
N ILE A 90 4.54 12.79 -2.06
CA ILE A 90 6.01 12.90 -1.96
C ILE A 90 6.56 13.83 -3.07
N GLN A 91 6.07 13.70 -4.30
CA GLN A 91 6.48 14.59 -5.39
C GLN A 91 6.16 16.06 -5.11
N ARG A 92 5.01 16.33 -4.48
CA ARG A 92 4.57 17.70 -4.16
C ARG A 92 5.30 18.27 -2.95
N THR A 93 5.56 17.46 -1.91
CA THR A 93 6.13 17.93 -0.64
C THR A 93 7.65 17.88 -0.61
N GLY A 94 8.28 17.16 -1.55
CA GLY A 94 9.71 16.90 -1.51
C GLY A 94 10.13 16.06 -0.31
N THR A 95 11.40 16.23 0.10
CA THR A 95 11.98 15.52 1.24
C THR A 95 11.60 16.22 2.54
N LEU A 96 10.58 15.73 3.22
CA LEU A 96 10.22 16.19 4.55
C LEU A 96 11.11 15.51 5.61
N PRO A 97 11.48 16.23 6.70
CA PRO A 97 12.30 15.68 7.75
C PRO A 97 11.54 14.62 8.56
N VAL A 98 12.26 13.58 9.00
CA VAL A 98 11.74 12.63 9.97
C VAL A 98 11.52 13.35 11.32
N PRO A 99 10.42 13.14 12.04
CA PRO A 99 10.21 13.74 13.37
C PRO A 99 11.35 13.45 14.34
N LEU A 100 11.76 14.42 15.13
CA LEU A 100 12.95 14.32 16.00
C LEU A 100 12.85 13.17 17.00
N HIS A 101 11.68 12.94 17.59
CA HIS A 101 11.46 11.90 18.60
C HIS A 101 11.67 10.47 18.10
N ILE A 102 11.53 10.20 16.78
CA ILE A 102 11.77 8.86 16.21
C ILE A 102 13.15 8.74 15.52
N ARG A 103 14.02 9.76 15.63
CA ARG A 103 15.39 9.66 15.11
C ARG A 103 16.30 9.02 16.15
N ASN A 104 17.18 8.13 15.70
CA ASN A 104 18.22 7.58 16.57
C ASN A 104 19.26 8.66 16.93
N ALA A 105 19.73 8.65 18.19
CA ALA A 105 20.76 9.55 18.70
C ALA A 105 22.05 8.77 19.08
N PRO A 106 22.82 8.21 18.11
CA PRO A 106 23.99 7.42 18.38
C PRO A 106 25.16 8.23 18.96
N THR A 107 25.12 9.56 18.83
CA THR A 107 26.16 10.45 19.38
C THR A 107 25.55 11.43 20.37
N ARG A 108 26.40 11.94 21.30
CA ARG A 108 26.00 12.95 22.27
C ARG A 108 25.47 14.22 21.58
N LEU A 109 26.11 14.65 20.50
CA LEU A 109 25.66 15.81 19.74
C LEU A 109 24.24 15.63 19.19
N MET A 110 23.90 14.43 18.69
CA MET A 110 22.53 14.16 18.20
C MET A 110 21.52 14.17 19.35
N ALA A 111 21.88 13.63 20.52
CA ALA A 111 21.04 13.71 21.71
C ALA A 111 20.83 15.18 22.16
N ASP A 112 21.88 15.99 22.14
CA ASP A 112 21.83 17.41 22.49
C ASP A 112 20.98 18.21 21.48
N LEU A 113 20.89 17.75 20.21
CA LEU A 113 20.01 18.28 19.17
C LEU A 113 18.55 17.77 19.29
N GLY A 114 18.23 16.99 20.30
CA GLY A 114 16.87 16.52 20.59
C GLY A 114 16.45 15.27 19.80
N TYR A 115 17.38 14.54 19.18
CA TYR A 115 17.07 13.27 18.52
C TYR A 115 16.64 12.23 19.55
N GLY A 116 15.51 11.56 19.31
CA GLY A 116 14.94 10.56 20.22
C GLY A 116 14.25 11.15 21.47
N ALA A 117 14.29 12.48 21.65
CA ALA A 117 13.67 13.11 22.80
C ALA A 117 12.15 12.92 22.79
N GLY A 118 11.59 12.41 23.89
CA GLY A 118 10.16 12.18 24.04
C GLY A 118 9.63 10.94 23.31
N TYR A 119 10.52 10.07 22.80
CA TYR A 119 10.08 8.80 22.20
C TYR A 119 9.39 7.91 23.24
N LYS A 120 8.20 7.43 22.90
CA LYS A 120 7.41 6.55 23.73
C LYS A 120 7.59 5.10 23.27
N TYR A 121 8.38 4.33 24.00
CA TYR A 121 8.50 2.89 23.70
C TYR A 121 7.22 2.17 24.13
N THR A 122 6.44 1.75 23.16
CA THR A 122 5.09 1.23 23.36
C THR A 122 4.96 0.15 24.44
N PRO A 123 5.84 -0.91 24.50
CA PRO A 123 5.74 -1.93 25.55
C PRO A 123 5.84 -1.38 26.95
N ASP A 124 6.78 -0.46 27.20
CA ASP A 124 7.00 0.12 28.54
C ASP A 124 5.83 1.02 28.95
N TRP A 125 5.32 1.82 28.01
CA TRP A 125 4.19 2.71 28.24
C TRP A 125 2.89 1.94 28.53
N VAL A 126 2.64 0.85 27.79
CA VAL A 126 1.47 -0.03 28.02
C VAL A 126 1.61 -0.74 29.37
N ALA A 127 2.79 -1.26 29.72
CA ALA A 127 3.04 -1.91 30.99
C ALA A 127 2.84 -0.95 32.19
N ALA A 128 3.13 0.35 32.01
CA ALA A 128 2.92 1.40 32.99
C ALA A 128 1.49 1.93 33.03
N GLY A 129 0.56 1.45 32.20
CA GLY A 129 -0.81 1.95 32.08
C GLY A 129 -0.91 3.36 31.50
N LEU A 130 0.12 3.80 30.75
CA LEU A 130 0.19 5.12 30.11
C LEU A 130 -0.23 5.05 28.64
N ASP A 131 -0.66 6.19 28.09
CA ASP A 131 -0.98 6.30 26.67
C ASP A 131 0.28 6.28 25.80
N PRO A 132 0.52 5.20 24.99
CA PRO A 132 1.68 5.10 24.13
C PRO A 132 1.53 5.87 22.81
N SER A 133 0.39 6.53 22.58
CA SER A 133 0.12 7.22 21.33
C SER A 133 1.17 8.29 21.04
N GLN A 134 1.66 8.28 19.79
CA GLN A 134 2.58 9.28 19.26
C GLN A 134 2.40 9.39 17.74
N THR A 135 2.87 10.49 17.16
CA THR A 135 2.81 10.72 15.72
C THR A 135 4.07 10.18 15.05
N TYR A 136 3.95 9.68 13.81
CA TYR A 136 5.08 9.15 13.04
C TYR A 136 5.25 9.84 11.68
N LEU A 137 4.25 10.59 11.25
CA LEU A 137 4.33 11.39 10.03
C LEU A 137 5.08 12.70 10.31
N PRO A 138 5.74 13.27 9.27
CA PRO A 138 6.27 14.63 9.34
C PRO A 138 5.20 15.65 9.74
N ASP A 139 5.57 16.73 10.43
CA ASP A 139 4.64 17.75 10.93
C ASP A 139 3.71 18.30 9.83
N ALA A 140 4.24 18.48 8.62
CA ALA A 140 3.47 18.93 7.45
C ALA A 140 2.38 17.95 6.98
N LEU A 141 2.41 16.71 7.46
CA LEU A 141 1.47 15.62 7.12
C LEU A 141 0.69 15.13 8.33
N LEU A 142 0.76 15.83 9.47
CA LEU A 142 -0.02 15.46 10.65
C LEU A 142 -1.52 15.46 10.33
N GLY A 143 -2.20 14.39 10.75
CA GLY A 143 -3.62 14.17 10.47
C GLY A 143 -3.92 13.62 9.06
N ALA A 144 -2.93 13.42 8.20
CA ALA A 144 -3.15 12.75 6.94
C ALA A 144 -3.43 11.25 7.15
N HIS A 145 -4.43 10.73 6.41
CA HIS A 145 -4.80 9.33 6.41
C HIS A 145 -4.72 8.77 4.99
N PHE A 146 -3.80 7.86 4.76
CA PHE A 146 -3.60 7.22 3.46
C PHE A 146 -4.25 5.84 3.39
N TRP A 147 -4.22 5.10 4.50
CA TRP A 147 -4.78 3.76 4.60
C TRP A 147 -6.16 3.76 5.25
N LYS A 148 -7.17 3.22 4.56
CA LYS A 148 -8.56 3.14 5.08
C LYS A 148 -8.97 1.74 5.57
N GLY A 149 -8.05 0.76 5.50
CA GLY A 149 -8.32 -0.64 5.84
C GLY A 149 -8.86 -1.47 4.68
N PRO A 150 -8.75 -2.81 4.74
CA PRO A 150 -9.36 -3.70 3.77
C PRO A 150 -10.88 -3.57 3.82
N GLY A 151 -11.53 -3.40 2.67
CA GLY A 151 -13.01 -3.34 2.55
C GLY A 151 -13.62 -1.94 2.45
N SER A 152 -12.86 -0.86 2.57
CA SER A 152 -13.38 0.47 2.25
C SER A 152 -13.35 0.66 0.72
N SER A 153 -14.51 0.54 0.06
CA SER A 153 -14.66 0.88 -1.34
C SER A 153 -14.29 2.35 -1.58
N ASN A 154 -13.46 2.62 -2.60
CA ASN A 154 -13.31 3.95 -3.19
C ASN A 154 -14.64 4.33 -3.86
N SER A 155 -15.59 4.90 -3.11
CA SER A 155 -16.66 5.67 -3.71
C SER A 155 -16.03 6.97 -4.23
N ALA A 156 -15.60 6.96 -5.49
CA ALA A 156 -15.33 8.17 -6.23
C ALA A 156 -16.58 9.04 -6.16
N ALA A 157 -16.44 10.24 -5.61
CA ALA A 157 -17.49 11.23 -5.48
C ALA A 157 -18.07 11.56 -6.87
N SER A 158 -19.24 11.03 -7.19
CA SER A 158 -20.15 11.64 -8.14
C SER A 158 -21.00 12.64 -7.37
N SER A 159 -20.73 13.91 -7.57
CA SER A 159 -21.57 15.01 -7.09
C SER A 159 -22.93 14.96 -7.75
N SER A 160 -23.96 14.66 -6.99
CA SER A 160 -25.31 15.11 -7.27
C SER A 160 -26.01 15.42 -5.95
N SER A 161 -26.53 16.63 -5.88
CA SER A 161 -27.24 17.26 -4.79
C SER A 161 -28.49 16.51 -4.35
N SER A 162 -28.64 16.22 -3.06
CA SER A 162 -29.94 16.34 -2.36
C SER A 162 -29.74 16.25 -0.83
N SER A 163 -30.47 17.08 -0.14
CA SER A 163 -30.56 17.42 1.25
C SER A 163 -30.80 16.26 2.25
N GLY A 164 -30.14 16.32 3.43
CA GLY A 164 -30.72 15.80 4.65
C GLY A 164 -29.80 15.00 5.55
N ALA A 165 -29.50 15.57 6.75
CA ALA A 165 -29.17 14.95 8.04
C ALA A 165 -27.80 14.29 8.27
N SER A 166 -26.99 15.01 9.03
CA SER A 166 -26.12 14.65 10.16
C SER A 166 -25.59 13.21 10.27
N SER A 167 -24.30 13.02 9.94
CA SER A 167 -23.36 12.20 10.74
C SER A 167 -21.91 12.53 10.34
N ALA A 168 -21.00 12.50 11.31
CA ALA A 168 -19.66 13.07 11.28
C ALA A 168 -18.82 12.68 10.05
N SER A 169 -18.60 13.64 9.16
CA SER A 169 -17.72 13.54 8.00
C SER A 169 -16.26 13.66 8.44
N LYS A 170 -15.49 12.58 8.30
CA LYS A 170 -14.02 12.65 8.41
C LYS A 170 -13.47 13.23 7.10
N THR A 171 -13.14 14.49 7.16
CA THR A 171 -12.60 15.26 6.05
C THR A 171 -11.22 14.75 5.63
N VAL A 172 -11.07 14.40 4.36
CA VAL A 172 -9.75 14.20 3.73
C VAL A 172 -9.11 15.58 3.58
N VAL A 173 -8.14 15.90 4.44
CA VAL A 173 -7.43 17.17 4.37
C VAL A 173 -6.44 17.13 3.20
N VAL A 174 -6.79 17.79 2.11
CA VAL A 174 -5.84 18.19 1.07
C VAL A 174 -5.08 19.39 1.61
N VAL A 175 -3.85 19.17 2.10
CA VAL A 175 -2.98 20.25 2.58
C VAL A 175 -2.60 21.15 1.39
N LYS A 176 -3.10 22.38 1.36
CA LYS A 176 -2.62 23.43 0.44
C LYS A 176 -1.19 23.81 0.82
N PRO A 177 -0.27 23.98 -0.14
CA PRO A 177 1.08 24.46 0.15
C PRO A 177 1.02 25.89 0.67
N SER A 178 1.77 26.17 1.74
CA SER A 178 2.01 27.53 2.23
C SER A 178 2.81 28.33 1.19
N PRO A 179 2.55 29.61 0.97
CA PRO A 179 3.32 30.45 0.05
C PRO A 179 4.75 30.63 0.56
N PRO A 180 5.75 30.76 -0.33
CA PRO A 180 7.14 30.99 0.06
C PRO A 180 7.26 32.32 0.80
N SER A 181 8.07 32.32 1.87
CA SER A 181 8.39 33.50 2.67
C SER A 181 9.12 34.56 1.81
N PRO A 182 8.85 35.86 1.97
CA PRO A 182 9.52 36.90 1.20
C PRO A 182 11.00 36.93 1.55
N THR A 183 11.85 36.89 0.53
CA THR A 183 13.29 37.18 0.62
C THR A 183 13.48 38.60 1.07
N LYS A 184 14.12 38.79 2.22
CA LYS A 184 14.60 40.14 2.65
C LYS A 184 15.81 40.48 1.79
N SER A 185 15.66 41.60 1.09
CA SER A 185 16.76 42.36 0.47
C SER A 185 17.65 42.98 1.52
#